data_23d13c11a8f03787b57bd5ab519f10b3
#
_entry.id   23d13c11a8f03787b57bd5ab519f10b3
#
_cell.length_a   1.000
_cell.length_b   1.000
_cell.length_c   1.000
_cell.angle_alpha   90.00
_cell.angle_beta   90.00
_cell.angle_gamma   90.00
#
_symmetry.space_group_name_H-M   'P 1'
#
loop_
_entity.id
_entity.type
_entity.pdbx_description
1 polymer ?
#
loop_
_entity_poly.entity_id
_entity_poly.type
_entity_poly.pdbx_seq_one_letter_code
_entity_poly.pdbx_strand_id
1 'polypeptide(L)'
;RVLFRSLVKLYAERQSKEGHAYSPDSEWQKEFEETFPYKETDDQLRAIADVKADMESSRIMDRLVCGDVGFGKTEVAIRAAFKAVGDSRQVAYLVPTTILAEQHYETFTERMKDYPVVIRLLCRFCTQKEIKNTLRELKEGKVDIVIGTHRLLSKDVEFKNLGLLIIDEEQRFG
;
A
#
# COMPACT_ATOMS: atom_id res chain seq x y z
N ARG A 1 -9.27 2.99 24.10
CA ARG A 1 -9.35 1.60 24.64
C ARG A 1 -9.89 0.59 23.63
N VAL A 2 -10.90 0.95 22.83
CA VAL A 2 -11.48 0.03 21.82
C VAL A 2 -10.51 -0.20 20.64
N LEU A 3 -9.85 0.86 20.18
CA LEU A 3 -8.85 0.78 19.10
C LEU A 3 -7.66 -0.09 19.48
N PHE A 4 -7.18 0.03 20.70
CA PHE A 4 -6.05 -0.77 21.18
C PHE A 4 -6.38 -2.26 21.27
N ARG A 5 -7.59 -2.61 21.75
CA ARG A 5 -8.05 -4.01 21.79
C ARG A 5 -8.20 -4.62 20.39
N SER A 6 -8.73 -3.83 19.45
CA SER A 6 -8.87 -4.25 18.06
C SER A 6 -7.51 -4.47 17.39
N LEU A 7 -6.53 -3.62 17.68
CA LEU A 7 -5.17 -3.75 17.17
C LEU A 7 -4.47 -4.98 17.76
N VAL A 8 -4.60 -5.22 19.06
CA VAL A 8 -4.01 -6.41 19.72
C VAL A 8 -4.63 -7.69 19.19
N LYS A 9 -5.95 -7.71 18.97
CA LYS A 9 -6.63 -8.86 18.38
C LYS A 9 -6.18 -9.13 16.95
N LEU A 10 -6.09 -8.08 16.13
CA LEU A 10 -5.55 -8.18 14.78
C LEU A 10 -4.10 -8.68 14.76
N TYR A 11 -3.30 -8.20 15.70
CA TYR A 11 -1.91 -8.63 15.84
C TYR A 11 -1.80 -10.11 16.21
N ALA A 12 -2.60 -10.57 17.17
CA ALA A 12 -2.64 -11.97 17.57
C ALA A 12 -3.15 -12.87 16.43
N GLU A 13 -4.15 -12.44 15.68
CA GLU A 13 -4.65 -13.16 14.51
C GLU A 13 -3.61 -13.25 13.39
N ARG A 14 -2.78 -12.22 13.23
CA ARG A 14 -1.69 -12.21 12.25
C ARG A 14 -0.60 -13.22 12.59
N GLN A 15 -0.23 -13.35 13.85
CA GLN A 15 0.83 -14.28 14.27
C GLN A 15 0.45 -15.75 14.08
N SER A 16 -0.82 -16.06 14.02
CA SER A 16 -1.34 -17.44 13.90
C SER A 16 -1.57 -17.89 12.45
N LYS A 17 -1.45 -16.99 11.48
CA LYS A 17 -1.72 -17.29 10.07
C LYS A 17 -0.44 -17.19 9.24
N GLU A 18 -0.33 -18.09 8.26
CA GLU A 18 0.70 -17.94 7.24
C GLU A 18 0.33 -16.81 6.28
N GLY A 19 1.30 -15.96 5.98
CA GLY A 19 1.16 -14.92 4.97
C GLY A 19 1.45 -15.45 3.57
N HIS A 20 1.06 -14.67 2.57
CA HIS A 20 1.47 -14.93 1.19
C HIS A 20 2.96 -14.64 1.03
N ALA A 21 3.72 -15.63 0.57
CA ALA A 21 5.11 -15.43 0.17
C ALA A 21 5.14 -14.92 -1.27
N TYR A 22 5.54 -13.67 -1.43
CA TYR A 22 5.63 -13.05 -2.76
C TYR A 22 6.78 -13.64 -3.57
N SER A 23 6.60 -13.68 -4.88
CA SER A 23 7.62 -14.12 -5.81
C SER A 23 8.82 -13.18 -5.79
N PRO A 24 10.04 -13.66 -6.11
CA PRO A 24 11.19 -12.79 -6.33
C PRO A 24 10.89 -11.70 -7.37
N ASP A 25 11.68 -10.63 -7.38
CA ASP A 25 11.49 -9.51 -8.30
C ASP A 25 11.44 -9.99 -9.75
N SER A 26 10.38 -9.57 -10.46
CA SER A 26 10.21 -9.79 -11.88
C SER A 26 11.05 -8.80 -12.69
N GLU A 27 11.18 -9.04 -14.00
CA GLU A 27 11.82 -8.08 -14.91
C GLU A 27 11.09 -6.74 -14.91
N TRP A 28 9.76 -6.74 -14.81
CA TRP A 28 8.97 -5.51 -14.69
C TRP A 28 9.29 -4.76 -13.40
N GLN A 29 9.51 -5.47 -12.30
CA GLN A 29 9.91 -4.84 -11.03
C GLN A 29 11.25 -4.11 -11.18
N LYS A 30 12.21 -4.76 -11.78
CA LYS A 30 13.54 -4.17 -12.03
C LYS A 30 13.47 -2.96 -12.93
N GLU A 31 12.76 -3.08 -14.05
CA GLU A 31 12.52 -1.98 -14.99
C GLU A 31 11.83 -0.80 -14.31
N PHE A 32 10.79 -1.07 -13.52
CA PHE A 32 10.04 -0.07 -12.78
C PHE A 32 10.94 0.67 -11.79
N GLU A 33 11.79 -0.04 -11.06
CA GLU A 33 12.71 0.58 -10.09
C GLU A 33 13.75 1.45 -10.78
N GLU A 34 14.19 1.10 -11.98
CA GLU A 34 15.13 1.90 -12.78
C GLU A 34 14.52 3.22 -13.26
N THR A 35 13.19 3.33 -13.34
CA THR A 35 12.51 4.58 -13.72
C THR A 35 12.48 5.63 -12.61
N PHE A 36 12.95 5.31 -11.41
CA PHE A 36 13.02 6.26 -10.31
C PHE A 36 13.96 7.42 -10.70
N PRO A 37 13.47 8.68 -10.71
CA PRO A 37 14.24 9.80 -11.27
C PRO A 37 15.34 10.31 -10.36
N TYR A 38 15.45 9.78 -9.13
CA TYR A 38 16.43 10.19 -8.15
C TYR A 38 17.36 9.03 -7.80
N LYS A 39 18.46 9.33 -7.15
CA LYS A 39 19.34 8.31 -6.61
C LYS A 39 18.85 7.90 -5.23
N GLU A 40 18.72 6.61 -5.01
CA GLU A 40 18.34 6.07 -3.70
C GLU A 40 19.44 6.33 -2.67
N THR A 41 19.02 6.70 -1.46
CA THR A 41 19.93 6.76 -0.31
C THR A 41 20.21 5.34 0.19
N ASP A 42 21.30 5.17 0.96
CA ASP A 42 21.63 3.87 1.56
C ASP A 42 20.51 3.37 2.49
N ASP A 43 19.88 4.30 3.22
CA ASP A 43 18.76 3.97 4.11
C ASP A 43 17.53 3.51 3.32
N GLN A 44 17.24 4.16 2.17
CA GLN A 44 16.16 3.71 1.28
C GLN A 44 16.42 2.32 0.73
N LEU A 45 17.63 2.06 0.26
CA LEU A 45 17.99 0.75 -0.27
C LEU A 45 17.88 -0.35 0.78
N ARG A 46 18.29 -0.07 2.03
CA ARG A 46 18.12 -0.99 3.15
C ARG A 46 16.66 -1.25 3.45
N ALA A 47 15.85 -0.21 3.54
CA ALA A 47 14.41 -0.34 3.81
C ALA A 47 13.72 -1.14 2.71
N ILE A 48 14.04 -0.87 1.44
CA ILE A 48 13.51 -1.60 0.30
C ILE A 48 13.88 -3.09 0.37
N ALA A 49 15.14 -3.38 0.65
CA ALA A 49 15.61 -4.77 0.78
C ALA A 49 14.92 -5.51 1.93
N ASP A 50 14.77 -4.87 3.07
CA ASP A 50 14.11 -5.43 4.24
C ASP A 50 12.62 -5.72 3.97
N VAL A 51 11.93 -4.78 3.35
CA VAL A 51 10.51 -4.95 2.98
C VAL A 51 10.34 -6.10 2.00
N LYS A 52 11.18 -6.16 0.97
CA LYS A 52 11.13 -7.25 -0.02
C LYS A 52 11.41 -8.61 0.61
N ALA A 53 12.40 -8.69 1.51
CA ALA A 53 12.71 -9.93 2.22
C ALA A 53 11.52 -10.40 3.06
N ASP A 54 10.86 -9.47 3.77
CA ASP A 54 9.65 -9.78 4.53
C ASP A 54 8.51 -10.26 3.62
N MET A 55 8.31 -9.60 2.47
CA MET A 55 7.26 -9.97 1.52
C MET A 55 7.50 -11.35 0.92
N GLU A 56 8.75 -11.70 0.65
CA GLU A 56 9.12 -13.01 0.09
C GLU A 56 9.13 -14.13 1.12
N SER A 57 9.00 -13.81 2.42
CA SER A 57 8.85 -14.79 3.48
C SER A 57 7.40 -15.23 3.65
N SER A 58 7.17 -16.40 4.24
CA SER A 58 5.83 -16.90 4.54
C SER A 58 5.20 -16.25 5.79
N ARG A 59 5.97 -15.42 6.50
CA ARG A 59 5.46 -14.68 7.67
C ARG A 59 4.67 -13.48 7.22
N ILE A 60 3.59 -13.17 7.94
CA ILE A 60 2.86 -11.91 7.71
C ILE A 60 3.77 -10.76 8.11
N MET A 61 4.04 -9.87 7.16
CA MET A 61 4.89 -8.71 7.39
C MET A 61 4.21 -7.72 8.33
N ASP A 62 4.97 -7.28 9.33
CA ASP A 62 4.61 -6.15 10.18
C ASP A 62 5.88 -5.34 10.40
N ARG A 63 6.14 -4.42 9.49
CA ARG A 63 7.38 -3.66 9.47
C ARG A 63 7.12 -2.16 9.56
N LEU A 64 7.80 -1.53 10.49
CA LEU A 64 7.86 -0.08 10.61
C LEU A 64 9.05 0.44 9.80
N VAL A 65 8.77 1.32 8.84
CA VAL A 65 9.80 2.03 8.09
C VAL A 65 9.95 3.43 8.68
N CYS A 66 11.09 3.66 9.30
CA CYS A 66 11.44 4.95 9.88
C CYS A 66 12.39 5.70 8.94
N GLY A 67 12.24 7.02 8.88
CA GLY A 67 13.13 7.88 8.11
C GLY A 67 12.71 9.33 8.28
N ASP A 68 13.56 10.23 7.84
CA ASP A 68 13.27 11.66 7.86
C ASP A 68 12.06 11.99 6.99
N VAL A 69 11.35 13.05 7.35
CA VAL A 69 10.21 13.57 6.60
C VAL A 69 10.65 13.91 5.18
N GLY A 70 10.14 13.21 4.18
CA GLY A 70 10.46 13.47 2.79
C GLY A 70 10.19 12.27 1.88
N PHE A 71 10.66 12.38 0.65
CA PHE A 71 10.34 11.51 -0.48
C PHE A 71 10.78 10.05 -0.34
N GLY A 72 11.67 9.74 0.59
CA GLY A 72 12.27 8.42 0.72
C GLY A 72 11.33 7.29 1.05
N LYS A 73 10.41 7.53 1.98
CA LYS A 73 9.45 6.52 2.45
C LYS A 73 8.41 6.19 1.40
N THR A 74 7.99 7.17 0.61
CA THR A 74 7.00 6.99 -0.45
C THR A 74 7.52 6.04 -1.52
N GLU A 75 8.78 6.15 -1.91
CA GLU A 75 9.36 5.24 -2.90
C GLU A 75 9.43 3.81 -2.39
N VAL A 76 9.75 3.60 -1.11
CA VAL A 76 9.70 2.26 -0.49
C VAL A 76 8.28 1.67 -0.60
N ALA A 77 7.27 2.46 -0.28
CA ALA A 77 5.87 2.06 -0.38
C ALA A 77 5.46 1.76 -1.83
N ILE A 78 5.88 2.59 -2.77
CA ILE A 78 5.59 2.41 -4.20
C ILE A 78 6.17 1.09 -4.71
N ARG A 79 7.42 0.79 -4.37
CA ARG A 79 8.07 -0.46 -4.79
C ARG A 79 7.43 -1.70 -4.18
N ALA A 80 7.05 -1.63 -2.91
CA ALA A 80 6.31 -2.69 -2.24
C ALA A 80 4.93 -2.93 -2.88
N ALA A 81 4.21 -1.86 -3.18
CA ALA A 81 2.91 -1.93 -3.84
C ALA A 81 3.03 -2.55 -5.24
N PHE A 82 3.99 -2.13 -6.02
CA PHE A 82 4.22 -2.69 -7.35
C PHE A 82 4.54 -4.18 -7.29
N LYS A 83 5.35 -4.59 -6.33
CA LYS A 83 5.68 -5.99 -6.09
C LYS A 83 4.43 -6.83 -5.75
N ALA A 84 3.56 -6.31 -4.90
CA ALA A 84 2.30 -6.98 -4.53
C ALA A 84 1.37 -7.14 -5.73
N VAL A 85 1.24 -6.10 -6.54
CA VAL A 85 0.44 -6.14 -7.77
C VAL A 85 1.00 -7.14 -8.77
N GLY A 86 2.31 -7.29 -8.85
CA GLY A 86 2.97 -8.29 -9.69
C GLY A 86 2.56 -9.73 -9.37
N ASP A 87 2.19 -10.01 -8.13
CA ASP A 87 1.65 -11.30 -7.68
C ASP A 87 0.12 -11.33 -7.65
N SER A 88 -0.53 -10.41 -8.35
CA SER A 88 -1.99 -10.28 -8.42
C SER A 88 -2.66 -10.06 -7.07
N ARG A 89 -1.97 -9.40 -6.16
CA ARG A 89 -2.50 -9.01 -4.86
C ARG A 89 -2.89 -7.55 -4.87
N GLN A 90 -3.99 -7.24 -4.20
CA GLN A 90 -4.46 -5.87 -4.04
C GLN A 90 -3.71 -5.17 -2.91
N VAL A 91 -3.56 -3.87 -3.04
CA VAL A 91 -2.87 -3.01 -2.07
C VAL A 91 -3.81 -1.93 -1.58
N ALA A 92 -3.87 -1.74 -0.27
CA ALA A 92 -4.55 -0.61 0.36
C ALA A 92 -3.51 0.33 0.96
N TYR A 93 -3.62 1.60 0.65
CA TYR A 93 -2.75 2.65 1.17
C TYR A 93 -3.57 3.64 1.99
N LEU A 94 -3.41 3.59 3.29
CA LEU A 94 -4.15 4.40 4.25
C LEU A 94 -3.35 5.62 4.66
N VAL A 95 -3.94 6.79 4.48
CA VAL A 95 -3.33 8.08 4.85
C VAL A 95 -4.24 8.88 5.77
N PRO A 96 -3.68 9.79 6.59
CA PRO A 96 -4.50 10.49 7.61
C PRO A 96 -5.39 11.60 7.06
N THR A 97 -5.07 12.19 5.91
CA THR A 97 -5.83 13.33 5.37
C THR A 97 -6.16 13.16 3.90
N THR A 98 -7.22 13.81 3.46
CA THR A 98 -7.65 13.82 2.07
C THR A 98 -6.61 14.44 1.14
N ILE A 99 -5.94 15.49 1.60
CA ILE A 99 -4.87 16.16 0.83
C ILE A 99 -3.72 15.20 0.55
N LEU A 100 -3.29 14.45 1.57
CA LEU A 100 -2.24 13.43 1.42
C LEU A 100 -2.71 12.29 0.51
N ALA A 101 -3.95 11.88 0.61
CA ALA A 101 -4.51 10.85 -0.27
C ALA A 101 -4.44 11.26 -1.74
N GLU A 102 -4.81 12.50 -2.05
CA GLU A 102 -4.72 13.04 -3.42
C GLU A 102 -3.28 13.12 -3.90
N GLN A 103 -2.36 13.60 -3.07
CA GLN A 103 -0.94 13.70 -3.40
C GLN A 103 -0.34 12.32 -3.69
N HIS A 104 -0.61 11.33 -2.86
CA HIS A 104 -0.13 9.97 -3.07
C HIS A 104 -0.77 9.32 -4.28
N TYR A 105 -2.05 9.59 -4.52
CA TYR A 105 -2.73 9.12 -5.72
C TYR A 105 -2.05 9.63 -6.99
N GLU A 106 -1.72 10.90 -7.05
CA GLU A 106 -1.01 11.51 -8.17
C GLU A 106 0.38 10.90 -8.34
N THR A 107 1.13 10.76 -7.25
CA THR A 107 2.48 10.19 -7.26
C THR A 107 2.48 8.74 -7.76
N PHE A 108 1.59 7.92 -7.22
CA PHE A 108 1.47 6.52 -7.64
C PHE A 108 1.04 6.40 -9.10
N THR A 109 0.08 7.20 -9.52
CA THR A 109 -0.41 7.21 -10.90
C THR A 109 0.69 7.60 -11.87
N GLU A 110 1.45 8.63 -11.56
CA GLU A 110 2.56 9.08 -12.41
C GLU A 110 3.67 8.02 -12.48
N ARG A 111 4.03 7.43 -11.34
CA ARG A 111 5.09 6.42 -11.30
C ARG A 111 4.71 5.15 -12.06
N MET A 112 3.44 4.79 -12.07
CA MET A 112 2.96 3.52 -12.65
C MET A 112 2.22 3.70 -13.98
N LYS A 113 2.29 4.87 -14.58
CA LYS A 113 1.54 5.21 -15.80
C LYS A 113 1.81 4.30 -16.99
N ASP A 114 3.00 3.74 -17.10
CA ASP A 114 3.41 2.88 -18.21
C ASP A 114 3.10 1.40 -17.95
N TYR A 115 2.44 1.08 -16.86
CA TYR A 115 2.11 -0.29 -16.45
C TYR A 115 0.60 -0.48 -16.32
N PRO A 116 0.09 -1.69 -16.55
CA PRO A 116 -1.35 -1.96 -16.46
C PRO A 116 -1.82 -2.11 -15.01
N VAL A 117 -1.59 -1.09 -14.20
CA VAL A 117 -1.97 -1.04 -12.79
C VAL A 117 -3.15 -0.10 -12.63
N VAL A 118 -4.23 -0.58 -12.04
CA VAL A 118 -5.43 0.22 -11.80
C VAL A 118 -5.37 0.78 -10.39
N ILE A 119 -5.29 2.10 -10.29
CA ILE A 119 -5.20 2.84 -9.03
C ILE A 119 -6.47 3.67 -8.85
N ARG A 120 -7.05 3.63 -7.65
CA ARG A 120 -8.25 4.40 -7.31
C ARG A 120 -8.05 5.17 -6.02
N LEU A 121 -8.73 6.31 -5.94
CA LEU A 121 -8.79 7.16 -4.76
C LEU A 121 -10.14 6.97 -4.07
N LEU A 122 -10.11 6.76 -2.75
CA LEU A 122 -11.33 6.62 -1.96
C LEU A 122 -11.28 7.60 -0.77
N CYS A 123 -11.95 8.72 -0.91
CA CYS A 123 -11.99 9.78 0.09
C CYS A 123 -13.32 10.56 -0.02
N ARG A 124 -13.56 11.47 0.92
CA ARG A 124 -14.81 12.25 0.97
C ARG A 124 -15.03 13.18 -0.23
N PHE A 125 -13.99 13.54 -0.98
CA PHE A 125 -14.13 14.37 -2.19
C PHE A 125 -14.57 13.58 -3.41
N CYS A 126 -14.57 12.25 -3.33
CA CYS A 126 -15.08 11.42 -4.40
C CYS A 126 -16.61 11.50 -4.45
N THR A 127 -17.18 11.50 -5.65
CA THR A 127 -18.63 11.45 -5.81
C THR A 127 -19.18 10.10 -5.35
N GLN A 128 -20.47 10.05 -5.04
CA GLN A 128 -21.12 8.80 -4.66
C GLN A 128 -21.03 7.74 -5.76
N LYS A 129 -21.09 8.17 -7.01
CA LYS A 129 -20.91 7.28 -8.16
C LYS A 129 -19.50 6.70 -8.23
N GLU A 130 -18.48 7.53 -8.02
CA GLU A 130 -17.09 7.10 -7.98
C GLU A 130 -16.83 6.11 -6.85
N ILE A 131 -17.34 6.40 -5.65
CA ILE A 131 -17.23 5.52 -4.49
C ILE A 131 -17.86 4.16 -4.79
N LYS A 132 -19.09 4.17 -5.32
CA LYS A 132 -19.82 2.96 -5.66
C LYS A 132 -19.10 2.10 -6.69
N ASN A 133 -18.56 2.72 -7.72
CA ASN A 133 -17.78 2.03 -8.75
C ASN A 133 -16.50 1.45 -8.19
N THR A 134 -15.78 2.21 -7.39
CA THR A 134 -14.54 1.76 -6.74
C THR A 134 -14.79 0.56 -5.81
N LEU A 135 -15.85 0.61 -4.99
CA LEU A 135 -16.19 -0.49 -4.09
C LEU A 135 -16.52 -1.78 -4.86
N ARG A 136 -17.27 -1.66 -5.94
CA ARG A 136 -17.59 -2.80 -6.81
C ARG A 136 -16.33 -3.37 -7.45
N GLU A 137 -15.48 -2.52 -8.01
CA GLU A 137 -14.24 -2.93 -8.68
C GLU A 137 -13.23 -3.55 -7.71
N LEU A 138 -13.17 -3.07 -6.47
CA LEU A 138 -12.36 -3.68 -5.41
C LEU A 138 -12.79 -5.12 -5.11
N LYS A 139 -14.09 -5.31 -4.95
CA LYS A 139 -14.68 -6.63 -4.68
C LYS A 139 -14.49 -7.60 -5.84
N GLU A 140 -14.53 -7.11 -7.07
CA GLU A 140 -14.30 -7.89 -8.28
C GLU A 140 -12.81 -8.15 -8.56
N GLY A 141 -11.91 -7.49 -7.84
CA GLY A 141 -10.46 -7.61 -8.05
C GLY A 141 -9.93 -6.80 -9.23
N LYS A 142 -10.70 -5.84 -9.73
CA LYS A 142 -10.31 -4.99 -10.87
C LYS A 142 -9.48 -3.77 -10.48
N VAL A 143 -9.44 -3.43 -9.20
CA VAL A 143 -8.59 -2.37 -8.65
C VAL A 143 -7.37 -3.02 -8.01
N ASP A 144 -6.18 -2.61 -8.41
CA ASP A 144 -4.93 -3.13 -7.89
C ASP A 144 -4.48 -2.38 -6.63
N ILE A 145 -4.58 -1.05 -6.66
CA ILE A 145 -4.17 -0.19 -5.54
C ILE A 145 -5.29 0.80 -5.24
N VAL A 146 -5.72 0.85 -3.98
CA VAL A 146 -6.64 1.87 -3.51
C VAL A 146 -5.94 2.73 -2.46
N ILE A 147 -6.00 4.04 -2.65
CA ILE A 147 -5.43 5.04 -1.74
C ILE A 147 -6.59 5.79 -1.12
N GLY A 148 -6.59 5.91 0.18
CA GLY A 148 -7.67 6.61 0.85
C GLY A 148 -7.40 6.92 2.30
N THR A 149 -8.38 7.58 2.89
CA THR A 149 -8.40 7.93 4.31
C THR A 149 -9.16 6.88 5.11
N HIS A 150 -9.68 7.24 6.27
CA HIS A 150 -10.49 6.36 7.13
C HIS A 150 -11.63 5.68 6.39
N ARG A 151 -12.06 6.22 5.27
CA ARG A 151 -13.10 5.61 4.42
C ARG A 151 -12.74 4.18 4.00
N LEU A 152 -11.43 3.87 3.88
CA LEU A 152 -10.97 2.51 3.58
C LEU A 152 -11.32 1.49 4.65
N LEU A 153 -11.56 1.93 5.89
CA LEU A 153 -11.86 1.06 7.03
C LEU A 153 -13.36 0.80 7.19
N SER A 154 -14.20 1.38 6.34
CA SER A 154 -15.65 1.19 6.38
C SER A 154 -16.04 -0.24 6.02
N LYS A 155 -17.14 -0.71 6.59
CA LYS A 155 -17.59 -2.11 6.46
C LYS A 155 -17.96 -2.50 5.03
N ASP A 156 -18.30 -1.52 4.19
CA ASP A 156 -18.66 -1.75 2.79
C ASP A 156 -17.45 -1.92 1.86
N VAL A 157 -16.24 -1.73 2.37
CA VAL A 157 -15.01 -1.93 1.62
C VAL A 157 -14.59 -3.40 1.71
N GLU A 158 -14.71 -4.09 0.58
CA GLU A 158 -14.33 -5.51 0.47
C GLU A 158 -13.31 -5.68 -0.66
N PHE A 159 -12.29 -6.48 -0.39
CA PHE A 159 -11.25 -6.82 -1.35
C PHE A 159 -11.40 -8.27 -1.79
N LYS A 160 -11.14 -8.53 -3.06
CA LYS A 160 -11.09 -9.90 -3.55
C LYS A 160 -9.83 -10.61 -3.06
N ASN A 161 -8.71 -9.92 -3.07
CA ASN A 161 -7.40 -10.51 -2.80
C ASN A 161 -6.42 -9.49 -2.23
N LEU A 162 -6.73 -8.95 -1.04
CA LEU A 162 -5.86 -7.99 -0.38
C LEU A 162 -4.58 -8.67 0.11
N GLY A 163 -3.42 -8.17 -0.34
CA GLY A 163 -2.13 -8.72 0.05
C GLY A 163 -1.25 -7.78 0.86
N LEU A 164 -1.43 -6.46 0.72
CA LEU A 164 -0.58 -5.48 1.38
C LEU A 164 -1.41 -4.31 1.89
N LEU A 165 -1.23 -3.97 3.15
CA LEU A 165 -1.76 -2.75 3.75
C LEU A 165 -0.60 -1.84 4.13
N ILE A 166 -0.58 -0.64 3.57
CA ILE A 166 0.40 0.38 3.89
C ILE A 166 -0.30 1.48 4.66
N ILE A 167 0.24 1.84 5.80
CA ILE A 167 -0.28 2.90 6.64
C ILE A 167 0.76 4.01 6.69
N ASP A 168 0.42 5.15 6.16
CA ASP A 168 1.26 6.34 6.25
C ASP A 168 0.87 7.09 7.51
N GLU A 169 1.74 7.01 8.50
CA GLU A 169 1.59 7.76 9.73
C GLU A 169 2.46 9.01 9.68
N GLU A 170 2.03 10.02 8.92
CA GLU A 170 2.49 11.36 9.23
C GLU A 170 1.79 11.82 10.50
N GLN A 171 2.39 11.42 11.59
CA GLN A 171 1.80 11.64 12.90
C GLN A 171 1.80 13.08 13.29
N ARG A 172 0.61 13.54 13.57
CA ARG A 172 0.42 14.54 14.62
C ARG A 172 -0.28 13.84 15.79
N PHE A 173 0.50 13.21 16.63
CA PHE A 173 0.05 13.01 17.99
C PHE A 173 0.26 14.33 18.73
N GLY A 174 -0.77 15.07 18.84
CA GLY A 174 -0.86 16.18 19.75
C GLY A 174 -2.09 16.01 20.57
#